data_8d225fdb5fb44b6956985ccbf3978eda
#
_entry.id   8d225fdb5fb44b6956985ccbf3978eda
#
_cell.length_a   1.000
_cell.length_b   1.000
_cell.length_c   1.000
_cell.angle_alpha   90.00
_cell.angle_beta   90.00
_cell.angle_gamma   90.00
#
_symmetry.space_group_name_H-M   'P 1'
#
loop_
_entity.id
_entity.type
_entity.pdbx_description
1 polymer ?
#
loop_
_entity_poly.entity_id
_entity_poly.type
_entity_poly.pdbx_seq_one_letter_code
_entity_poly.pdbx_strand_id
1 'polypeptide(L)'
;MKLLFKILMAACLLANVSVYADEIASSALASIIEKQMDVKPQRIIKTPYLGGLYEVYAGGELFYTDEKGSAYLVGGSLIDGKTMRNVTADQMKALQKQILANLPLQDAIKRVNGNGGGGKRTVITFEDPNCGYCKKLTRELVNLKNATVYTFMVPMLSEDSLVKSRRIWCAPDRLQAWDDWMVHGRAPTGSENCANPLERNSKLAQKLGVNGTPALYFQSGERVPGYMPLDKIEKLLK
;
A
#
# COMPACT_ATOMS: atom_id res chain seq x y z
N MET A 1 -53.88 -3.01 -7.00
CA MET A 1 -52.89 -3.76 -6.21
C MET A 1 -52.07 -4.78 -7.02
N LYS A 2 -52.63 -5.53 -7.95
CA LYS A 2 -51.87 -6.52 -8.78
C LYS A 2 -50.96 -5.91 -9.85
N LEU A 3 -51.21 -4.69 -10.35
CA LEU A 3 -50.40 -4.04 -11.40
C LEU A 3 -49.14 -3.40 -10.82
N LEU A 4 -49.21 -2.82 -9.62
CA LEU A 4 -48.02 -2.25 -8.94
C LEU A 4 -46.98 -3.32 -8.54
N PHE A 5 -47.45 -4.51 -8.18
CA PHE A 5 -46.55 -5.63 -7.80
C PHE A 5 -45.77 -6.19 -8.97
N LYS A 6 -46.33 -6.16 -10.20
CA LYS A 6 -45.63 -6.60 -11.42
C LYS A 6 -44.55 -5.61 -11.85
N ILE A 7 -44.75 -4.30 -11.63
CA ILE A 7 -43.73 -3.28 -11.97
C ILE A 7 -42.53 -3.33 -11.00
N LEU A 8 -42.79 -3.58 -9.71
CA LEU A 8 -41.72 -3.71 -8.71
C LEU A 8 -40.84 -4.95 -8.94
N MET A 9 -41.44 -6.07 -9.40
CA MET A 9 -40.70 -7.30 -9.68
C MET A 9 -39.84 -7.22 -10.95
N ALA A 10 -40.28 -6.43 -11.97
CA ALA A 10 -39.51 -6.16 -13.18
C ALA A 10 -38.30 -5.24 -12.90
N ALA A 11 -38.43 -4.24 -12.01
CA ALA A 11 -37.33 -3.35 -11.64
C ALA A 11 -36.22 -4.08 -10.85
N CYS A 12 -36.57 -5.03 -9.97
CA CYS A 12 -35.57 -5.86 -9.26
C CYS A 12 -34.80 -6.83 -10.19
N LEU A 13 -35.44 -7.35 -11.24
CA LEU A 13 -34.77 -8.23 -12.20
C LEU A 13 -33.77 -7.49 -13.08
N LEU A 14 -34.06 -6.25 -13.46
CA LEU A 14 -33.14 -5.41 -14.27
C LEU A 14 -31.91 -4.95 -13.49
N ALA A 15 -32.07 -4.64 -12.20
CA ALA A 15 -30.94 -4.27 -11.33
C ALA A 15 -29.94 -5.43 -11.13
N ASN A 16 -30.44 -6.65 -10.97
CA ASN A 16 -29.60 -7.85 -10.82
C ASN A 16 -28.82 -8.19 -12.11
N VAL A 17 -29.41 -7.99 -13.27
CA VAL A 17 -28.74 -8.27 -14.57
C VAL A 17 -27.55 -7.31 -14.80
N SER A 18 -27.68 -6.03 -14.43
CA SER A 18 -26.57 -5.06 -14.56
C SER A 18 -25.39 -5.39 -13.65
N VAL A 19 -25.63 -5.81 -12.41
CA VAL A 19 -24.57 -6.20 -11.46
C VAL A 19 -23.81 -7.44 -11.96
N TYR A 20 -24.52 -8.46 -12.44
CA TYR A 20 -23.89 -9.65 -13.03
C TYR A 20 -23.10 -9.36 -14.30
N ALA A 21 -23.57 -8.47 -15.16
CA ALA A 21 -22.86 -8.10 -16.38
C ALA A 21 -21.55 -7.35 -16.06
N ASP A 22 -21.54 -6.43 -15.11
CA ASP A 22 -20.34 -5.70 -14.68
C ASP A 22 -19.33 -6.62 -13.97
N GLU A 23 -19.79 -7.61 -13.23
CA GLU A 23 -18.92 -8.61 -12.57
C GLU A 23 -18.26 -9.55 -13.59
N ILE A 24 -19.00 -10.01 -14.60
CA ILE A 24 -18.47 -10.85 -15.69
C ILE A 24 -17.48 -10.04 -16.54
N ALA A 25 -17.79 -8.81 -16.89
CA ALA A 25 -16.90 -7.93 -17.66
C ALA A 25 -15.59 -7.67 -16.91
N SER A 26 -15.66 -7.42 -15.60
CA SER A 26 -14.46 -7.19 -14.76
C SER A 26 -13.61 -8.45 -14.62
N SER A 27 -14.20 -9.66 -14.57
CA SER A 27 -13.44 -10.91 -14.50
C SER A 27 -12.72 -11.25 -15.82
N ALA A 28 -13.36 -11.01 -16.97
CA ALA A 28 -12.75 -11.17 -18.29
C ALA A 28 -11.60 -10.17 -18.49
N LEU A 29 -11.83 -8.90 -18.14
CA LEU A 29 -10.82 -7.84 -18.21
C LEU A 29 -9.63 -8.13 -17.29
N ALA A 30 -9.86 -8.69 -16.09
CA ALA A 30 -8.79 -9.09 -15.19
C ALA A 30 -7.84 -10.09 -15.83
N SER A 31 -8.39 -11.10 -16.51
CA SER A 31 -7.59 -12.12 -17.22
C SER A 31 -6.79 -11.53 -18.40
N ILE A 32 -7.37 -10.56 -19.10
CA ILE A 32 -6.69 -9.85 -20.20
C ILE A 32 -5.51 -9.05 -19.65
N ILE A 33 -5.72 -8.28 -18.57
CA ILE A 33 -4.70 -7.46 -17.93
C ILE A 33 -3.56 -8.35 -17.41
N GLU A 34 -3.87 -9.42 -16.70
CA GLU A 34 -2.88 -10.35 -16.16
C GLU A 34 -2.00 -10.93 -17.27
N LYS A 35 -2.61 -11.29 -18.40
CA LYS A 35 -1.88 -11.83 -19.56
C LYS A 35 -1.02 -10.79 -20.28
N GLN A 36 -1.50 -9.54 -20.40
CA GLN A 36 -0.83 -8.50 -21.19
C GLN A 36 0.22 -7.72 -20.40
N MET A 37 -0.02 -7.49 -19.11
CA MET A 37 0.80 -6.63 -18.26
C MET A 37 1.61 -7.40 -17.20
N ASP A 38 1.41 -8.72 -17.09
CA ASP A 38 2.02 -9.59 -16.08
C ASP A 38 1.77 -9.08 -14.63
N VAL A 39 0.58 -8.50 -14.42
CA VAL A 39 0.15 -8.00 -13.12
C VAL A 39 -1.28 -8.41 -12.82
N LYS A 40 -1.51 -8.97 -11.64
CA LYS A 40 -2.85 -9.36 -11.21
C LYS A 40 -3.63 -8.18 -10.66
N PRO A 41 -4.76 -7.79 -11.27
CA PRO A 41 -5.61 -6.73 -10.73
C PRO A 41 -6.15 -7.07 -9.34
N GLN A 42 -6.11 -6.10 -8.45
CA GLN A 42 -6.67 -6.19 -7.10
C GLN A 42 -8.07 -5.55 -7.03
N ARG A 43 -8.36 -4.64 -7.96
CA ARG A 43 -9.64 -3.95 -8.07
C ARG A 43 -9.83 -3.49 -9.52
N ILE A 44 -11.04 -3.66 -10.04
CA ILE A 44 -11.48 -3.14 -11.34
C ILE A 44 -12.85 -2.49 -11.13
N ILE A 45 -13.00 -1.24 -11.52
CA ILE A 45 -14.27 -0.49 -11.40
C ILE A 45 -14.54 0.29 -12.67
N LYS A 46 -15.76 0.20 -13.20
CA LYS A 46 -16.21 1.04 -14.29
C LYS A 46 -16.43 2.48 -13.80
N THR A 47 -15.83 3.44 -14.48
CA THR A 47 -15.98 4.86 -14.16
C THR A 47 -17.07 5.50 -15.01
N PRO A 48 -17.66 6.63 -14.59
CA PRO A 48 -18.61 7.39 -15.43
C PRO A 48 -17.89 8.29 -16.45
N TYR A 49 -16.56 8.26 -16.49
CA TYR A 49 -15.76 9.18 -17.32
C TYR A 49 -15.42 8.56 -18.69
N LEU A 50 -15.24 9.41 -19.71
CA LEU A 50 -14.73 9.06 -21.04
C LEU A 50 -15.41 7.84 -21.67
N GLY A 51 -16.75 7.75 -21.58
CA GLY A 51 -17.52 6.65 -22.15
C GLY A 51 -17.52 5.37 -21.33
N GLY A 52 -17.05 5.41 -20.07
CA GLY A 52 -17.07 4.26 -19.17
C GLY A 52 -15.75 3.51 -19.14
N LEU A 53 -14.62 4.23 -19.01
CA LEU A 53 -13.32 3.62 -18.74
C LEU A 53 -13.37 2.77 -17.46
N TYR A 54 -12.61 1.69 -17.46
CA TYR A 54 -12.35 0.90 -16.26
C TYR A 54 -11.12 1.45 -15.54
N GLU A 55 -11.29 1.76 -14.27
CA GLU A 55 -10.23 2.06 -13.33
C GLU A 55 -9.70 0.75 -12.75
N VAL A 56 -8.41 0.53 -12.85
CA VAL A 56 -7.74 -0.70 -12.43
C VAL A 56 -6.67 -0.36 -11.40
N TYR A 57 -6.71 -1.04 -10.25
CA TYR A 57 -5.64 -1.00 -9.27
C TYR A 57 -4.87 -2.33 -9.29
N ALA A 58 -3.60 -2.28 -9.65
CA ALA A 58 -2.72 -3.44 -9.71
C ALA A 58 -1.26 -3.03 -9.45
N GLY A 59 -0.49 -3.87 -8.75
CA GLY A 59 0.93 -3.61 -8.49
C GLY A 59 1.21 -2.29 -7.75
N GLY A 60 0.24 -1.79 -6.97
CA GLY A 60 0.38 -0.52 -6.25
C GLY A 60 0.10 0.73 -7.08
N GLU A 61 -0.30 0.58 -8.34
CA GLU A 61 -0.61 1.66 -9.27
C GLU A 61 -2.07 1.65 -9.69
N LEU A 62 -2.57 2.81 -10.08
CA LEU A 62 -3.90 3.01 -10.61
C LEU A 62 -3.76 3.46 -12.07
N PHE A 63 -4.40 2.73 -12.96
CA PHE A 63 -4.42 3.01 -14.39
C PHE A 63 -5.82 2.80 -14.96
N TYR A 64 -6.02 3.18 -16.21
CA TYR A 64 -7.32 3.10 -16.88
C TYR A 64 -7.21 2.32 -18.18
N THR A 65 -8.30 1.65 -18.54
CA THR A 65 -8.42 0.92 -19.82
C THR A 65 -9.87 0.87 -20.27
N ASP A 66 -10.11 0.44 -21.50
CA ASP A 66 -11.43 0.09 -21.99
C ASP A 66 -11.84 -1.34 -21.56
N GLU A 67 -13.06 -1.72 -21.83
CA GLU A 67 -13.61 -3.05 -21.48
C GLU A 67 -12.83 -4.21 -22.11
N LYS A 68 -12.13 -3.98 -23.22
CA LYS A 68 -11.40 -5.00 -23.98
C LYS A 68 -9.90 -5.03 -23.68
N GLY A 69 -9.39 -4.10 -22.86
CA GLY A 69 -7.95 -3.97 -22.65
C GLY A 69 -7.21 -3.60 -23.93
N SER A 70 -7.85 -2.82 -24.83
CA SER A 70 -7.25 -2.49 -26.14
C SER A 70 -6.19 -1.40 -26.05
N ALA A 71 -6.24 -0.56 -24.99
CA ALA A 71 -5.25 0.46 -24.69
C ALA A 71 -5.23 0.74 -23.18
N TYR A 72 -4.08 1.16 -22.67
CA TYR A 72 -3.85 1.46 -21.26
C TYR A 72 -3.36 2.90 -21.07
N LEU A 73 -3.98 3.64 -20.15
CA LEU A 73 -3.50 4.94 -19.68
C LEU A 73 -2.81 4.74 -18.33
N VAL A 74 -1.48 4.65 -18.36
CA VAL A 74 -0.63 4.41 -17.19
C VAL A 74 0.11 5.69 -16.82
N GLY A 75 0.22 6.00 -15.50
CA GLY A 75 0.90 7.19 -15.01
C GLY A 75 0.17 8.51 -15.27
N GLY A 76 -1.03 8.47 -15.87
CA GLY A 76 -1.87 9.63 -16.12
C GLY A 76 -2.77 10.00 -14.95
N SER A 77 -3.33 11.22 -14.98
CA SER A 77 -4.35 11.67 -14.02
C SER A 77 -5.66 11.93 -14.72
N LEU A 78 -6.74 11.34 -14.23
CA LEU A 78 -8.10 11.66 -14.60
C LEU A 78 -8.56 12.88 -13.80
N ILE A 79 -8.82 13.99 -14.51
CA ILE A 79 -9.31 15.23 -13.93
C ILE A 79 -10.79 15.37 -14.29
N ASP A 80 -11.63 15.56 -13.29
CA ASP A 80 -13.05 15.88 -13.50
C ASP A 80 -13.17 17.28 -14.11
N GLY A 81 -13.69 17.37 -15.34
CA GLY A 81 -13.74 18.63 -16.09
C GLY A 81 -14.71 19.68 -15.51
N LYS A 82 -15.63 19.30 -14.63
CA LYS A 82 -16.58 20.22 -13.97
C LYS A 82 -16.02 20.79 -12.67
N THR A 83 -15.37 19.94 -11.87
CA THR A 83 -14.90 20.28 -10.52
C THR A 83 -13.41 20.55 -10.45
N MET A 84 -12.67 20.24 -11.51
CA MET A 84 -11.20 20.29 -11.59
C MET A 84 -10.50 19.41 -10.53
N ARG A 85 -11.20 18.44 -9.95
CA ARG A 85 -10.63 17.48 -9.00
C ARG A 85 -9.80 16.42 -9.72
N ASN A 86 -8.67 16.05 -9.11
CA ASN A 86 -7.88 14.92 -9.57
C ASN A 86 -8.50 13.61 -9.02
N VAL A 87 -9.34 12.98 -9.84
CA VAL A 87 -10.05 11.76 -9.50
C VAL A 87 -9.08 10.62 -9.20
N THR A 88 -8.02 10.47 -10.00
CA THR A 88 -6.98 9.45 -9.80
C THR A 88 -6.31 9.58 -8.44
N ALA A 89 -5.89 10.79 -8.08
CA ALA A 89 -5.23 11.04 -6.79
C ALA A 89 -6.18 10.77 -5.61
N ASP A 90 -7.44 11.20 -5.71
CA ASP A 90 -8.44 10.98 -4.66
C ASP A 90 -8.74 9.49 -4.47
N GLN A 91 -8.89 8.74 -5.57
CA GLN A 91 -9.11 7.28 -5.54
C GLN A 91 -7.89 6.54 -4.99
N MET A 92 -6.68 6.89 -5.43
CA MET A 92 -5.46 6.29 -4.90
C MET A 92 -5.35 6.52 -3.38
N LYS A 93 -5.61 7.73 -2.92
CA LYS A 93 -5.58 8.07 -1.50
C LYS A 93 -6.61 7.28 -0.68
N ALA A 94 -7.83 7.12 -1.21
CA ALA A 94 -8.89 6.33 -0.58
C ALA A 94 -8.51 4.85 -0.49
N LEU A 95 -7.96 4.28 -1.57
CA LEU A 95 -7.47 2.91 -1.61
C LEU A 95 -6.34 2.67 -0.60
N GLN A 96 -5.37 3.57 -0.56
CA GLN A 96 -4.26 3.48 0.39
C GLN A 96 -4.75 3.51 1.84
N LYS A 97 -5.69 4.39 2.20
CA LYS A 97 -6.31 4.39 3.53
C LYS A 97 -6.95 3.05 3.88
N GLN A 98 -7.70 2.45 2.94
CA GLN A 98 -8.33 1.15 3.15
C GLN A 98 -7.30 0.03 3.34
N ILE A 99 -6.23 0.04 2.55
CA ILE A 99 -5.13 -0.92 2.67
C ILE A 99 -4.43 -0.77 4.03
N LEU A 100 -4.09 0.46 4.43
CA LEU A 100 -3.40 0.75 5.68
C LEU A 100 -4.20 0.32 6.92
N ALA A 101 -5.53 0.41 6.86
CA ALA A 101 -6.41 -0.04 7.94
C ALA A 101 -6.37 -1.57 8.16
N ASN A 102 -5.93 -2.34 7.17
CA ASN A 102 -5.91 -3.81 7.18
C ASN A 102 -4.50 -4.41 7.14
N LEU A 103 -3.46 -3.60 7.42
CA LEU A 103 -2.09 -4.12 7.45
C LEU A 103 -1.86 -5.09 8.61
N PRO A 104 -1.08 -6.16 8.41
CA PRO A 104 -0.68 -7.08 9.46
C PRO A 104 0.40 -6.46 10.36
N LEU A 105 0.02 -5.51 11.22
CA LEU A 105 0.94 -4.71 12.03
C LEU A 105 1.80 -5.55 12.99
N GLN A 106 1.39 -6.78 13.31
CA GLN A 106 2.19 -7.76 14.07
C GLN A 106 3.44 -8.24 13.32
N ASP A 107 3.48 -8.07 11.99
CA ASP A 107 4.61 -8.42 11.12
C ASP A 107 5.62 -7.26 10.97
N ALA A 108 5.39 -6.14 11.66
CA ALA A 108 6.28 -4.98 11.67
C ALA A 108 7.00 -4.81 13.02
N ILE A 109 8.14 -4.16 13.00
CA ILE A 109 8.79 -3.63 14.20
C ILE A 109 8.03 -2.37 14.60
N LYS A 110 7.54 -2.32 15.84
CA LYS A 110 6.78 -1.20 16.37
C LYS A 110 7.67 -0.30 17.23
N ARG A 111 7.68 1.00 16.91
CA ARG A 111 8.26 2.07 17.73
C ARG A 111 7.14 2.98 18.24
N VAL A 112 7.16 3.29 19.52
CA VAL A 112 6.25 4.27 20.13
C VAL A 112 7.10 5.41 20.71
N ASN A 113 6.97 6.58 20.13
CA ASN A 113 7.64 7.79 20.58
C ASN A 113 6.68 8.64 21.44
N GLY A 114 7.09 9.00 22.65
CA GLY A 114 6.25 9.73 23.58
C GLY A 114 4.94 8.99 23.88
N ASN A 115 3.80 9.66 23.73
CA ASN A 115 2.47 9.06 23.93
C ASN A 115 1.92 8.29 22.71
N GLY A 116 2.73 8.10 21.67
CA GLY A 116 2.33 7.37 20.45
C GLY A 116 1.32 8.11 19.57
N GLY A 117 0.97 9.36 19.89
CA GLY A 117 0.03 10.18 19.10
C GLY A 117 -1.42 9.69 19.11
N GLY A 118 -1.80 8.87 20.10
CA GLY A 118 -3.18 8.34 20.22
C GLY A 118 -3.66 7.57 18.99
N GLY A 119 -2.74 6.94 18.24
CA GLY A 119 -3.03 6.22 16.99
C GLY A 119 -3.22 7.13 15.76
N LYS A 120 -3.38 8.44 15.93
CA LYS A 120 -3.60 9.38 14.82
C LYS A 120 -2.32 9.79 14.09
N ARG A 121 -1.18 9.70 14.77
CA ARG A 121 0.14 10.03 14.23
C ARG A 121 0.92 8.75 13.98
N THR A 122 0.51 8.03 12.94
CA THR A 122 1.11 6.73 12.58
C THR A 122 1.84 6.84 11.24
N VAL A 123 3.07 6.35 11.22
CA VAL A 123 3.89 6.17 10.02
C VAL A 123 4.09 4.67 9.82
N ILE A 124 3.87 4.21 8.60
CA ILE A 124 4.21 2.86 8.16
C ILE A 124 5.40 2.97 7.22
N THR A 125 6.44 2.18 7.44
CA THR A 125 7.61 2.17 6.56
C THR A 125 7.90 0.76 6.04
N PHE A 126 8.43 0.70 4.82
CA PHE A 126 9.02 -0.50 4.25
C PHE A 126 10.50 -0.23 4.06
N GLU A 127 11.35 -1.01 4.73
CA GLU A 127 12.77 -0.72 4.84
C GLU A 127 13.64 -1.97 4.68
N ASP A 128 14.83 -1.79 4.07
CA ASP A 128 15.88 -2.81 3.98
C ASP A 128 17.02 -2.43 4.93
N PRO A 129 17.55 -3.36 5.73
CA PRO A 129 18.61 -3.07 6.70
C PRO A 129 19.93 -2.59 6.07
N ASN A 130 20.17 -2.89 4.81
CA ASN A 130 21.38 -2.44 4.11
C ASN A 130 21.17 -1.16 3.29
N CYS A 131 19.95 -0.64 3.24
CA CYS A 131 19.63 0.58 2.53
C CYS A 131 20.17 1.83 3.27
N GLY A 132 21.05 2.59 2.64
CA GLY A 132 21.62 3.81 3.21
C GLY A 132 20.58 4.89 3.51
N TYR A 133 19.57 5.04 2.65
CA TYR A 133 18.46 5.97 2.88
C TYR A 133 17.50 5.49 3.97
N CYS A 134 17.36 4.17 4.18
CA CYS A 134 16.62 3.64 5.32
C CYS A 134 17.33 3.96 6.64
N LYS A 135 18.65 3.82 6.70
CA LYS A 135 19.43 4.23 7.87
C LYS A 135 19.26 5.72 8.17
N LYS A 136 19.27 6.56 7.12
CA LYS A 136 19.00 7.99 7.28
C LYS A 136 17.58 8.24 7.80
N LEU A 137 16.57 7.56 7.23
CA LEU A 137 15.18 7.67 7.68
C LEU A 137 15.00 7.22 9.14
N THR A 138 15.57 6.08 9.53
CA THR A 138 15.45 5.58 10.92
C THR A 138 15.98 6.60 11.93
N ARG A 139 17.11 7.31 11.63
CA ARG A 139 17.63 8.39 12.48
C ARG A 139 16.67 9.57 12.61
N GLU A 140 15.90 9.88 11.58
CA GLU A 140 14.84 10.89 11.65
C GLU A 140 13.65 10.39 12.52
N LEU A 141 13.23 9.14 12.29
CA LEU A 141 12.06 8.56 12.95
C LEU A 141 12.26 8.34 14.47
N VAL A 142 13.49 8.16 14.93
CA VAL A 142 13.82 8.12 16.37
C VAL A 142 13.46 9.45 17.04
N ASN A 143 13.60 10.58 16.34
CA ASN A 143 13.33 11.92 16.83
C ASN A 143 11.89 12.39 16.60
N LEU A 144 11.06 11.60 15.93
CA LEU A 144 9.66 11.93 15.70
C LEU A 144 8.89 11.98 17.02
N LYS A 145 8.15 13.06 17.26
CA LYS A 145 7.47 13.28 18.55
C LYS A 145 6.04 12.74 18.54
N ASN A 146 5.66 12.10 19.67
CA ASN A 146 4.28 11.65 19.90
C ASN A 146 3.69 10.92 18.69
N ALA A 147 4.38 9.88 18.22
CA ALA A 147 3.95 9.10 17.03
C ALA A 147 4.26 7.62 17.21
N THR A 148 3.54 6.81 16.47
CA THR A 148 3.82 5.37 16.33
C THR A 148 4.37 5.09 14.93
N VAL A 149 5.47 4.35 14.87
CA VAL A 149 6.07 3.90 13.61
C VAL A 149 5.99 2.38 13.54
N TYR A 150 5.55 1.85 12.40
CA TYR A 150 5.57 0.43 12.09
C TYR A 150 6.50 0.20 10.90
N THR A 151 7.62 -0.46 11.13
CA THR A 151 8.63 -0.76 10.10
C THR A 151 8.49 -2.20 9.64
N PHE A 152 8.06 -2.40 8.40
CA PHE A 152 8.09 -3.68 7.71
C PHE A 152 9.46 -3.88 7.09
N MET A 153 10.21 -4.87 7.57
CA MET A 153 11.50 -5.23 6.95
C MET A 153 11.26 -5.97 5.64
N VAL A 154 11.88 -5.47 4.57
CA VAL A 154 11.80 -6.02 3.21
C VAL A 154 13.23 -6.16 2.68
N PRO A 155 13.87 -7.32 2.86
CA PRO A 155 15.24 -7.56 2.41
C PRO A 155 15.27 -7.76 0.88
N MET A 156 15.44 -6.66 0.13
CA MET A 156 15.39 -6.67 -1.34
C MET A 156 16.74 -6.36 -2.00
N LEU A 157 17.73 -5.85 -1.25
CA LEU A 157 18.98 -5.38 -1.83
C LEU A 157 20.05 -6.47 -1.96
N SER A 158 20.09 -7.43 -1.02
CA SER A 158 21.13 -8.47 -1.01
C SER A 158 20.76 -9.64 -0.10
N GLU A 159 21.48 -10.75 -0.24
CA GLU A 159 21.38 -11.88 0.69
C GLU A 159 21.76 -11.46 2.12
N ASP A 160 22.74 -10.58 2.28
CA ASP A 160 23.14 -10.03 3.58
C ASP A 160 22.00 -9.22 4.23
N SER A 161 21.14 -8.58 3.42
CA SER A 161 19.91 -7.92 3.92
C SER A 161 18.96 -8.96 4.56
N LEU A 162 18.83 -10.14 3.94
CA LEU A 162 17.98 -11.22 4.46
C LEU A 162 18.53 -11.78 5.77
N VAL A 163 19.84 -12.02 5.83
CA VAL A 163 20.54 -12.50 7.05
C VAL A 163 20.34 -11.50 8.19
N LYS A 164 20.60 -10.22 7.95
CA LYS A 164 20.43 -9.18 8.97
C LYS A 164 18.96 -9.03 9.42
N SER A 165 18.01 -9.08 8.48
CA SER A 165 16.60 -9.02 8.81
C SER A 165 16.16 -10.19 9.70
N ARG A 166 16.61 -11.42 9.42
CA ARG A 166 16.36 -12.59 10.27
C ARG A 166 16.93 -12.40 11.67
N ARG A 167 18.19 -11.98 11.80
CA ARG A 167 18.84 -11.76 13.10
C ARG A 167 18.15 -10.68 13.91
N ILE A 168 17.75 -9.58 13.28
CA ILE A 168 16.99 -8.51 13.93
C ILE A 168 15.63 -9.04 14.40
N TRP A 169 14.90 -9.76 13.53
CA TRP A 169 13.57 -10.26 13.87
C TRP A 169 13.60 -11.32 14.97
N CYS A 170 14.62 -12.17 15.00
CA CYS A 170 14.78 -13.22 15.99
C CYS A 170 15.40 -12.72 17.31
N ALA A 171 15.80 -11.47 17.39
CA ALA A 171 16.31 -10.87 18.62
C ALA A 171 15.21 -10.78 19.70
N PRO A 172 15.55 -10.94 21.00
CA PRO A 172 14.59 -10.75 22.09
C PRO A 172 13.92 -9.38 22.10
N ASP A 173 14.66 -8.32 21.79
CA ASP A 173 14.16 -6.97 21.54
C ASP A 173 14.47 -6.56 20.09
N ARG A 174 13.45 -6.67 19.26
CA ARG A 174 13.55 -6.38 17.82
C ARG A 174 13.79 -4.91 17.54
N LEU A 175 13.19 -4.02 18.35
CA LEU A 175 13.36 -2.58 18.17
C LEU A 175 14.78 -2.17 18.54
N GLN A 176 15.31 -2.69 19.64
CA GLN A 176 16.70 -2.43 20.02
C GLN A 176 17.68 -2.96 18.97
N ALA A 177 17.48 -4.18 18.48
CA ALA A 177 18.34 -4.78 17.46
C ALA A 177 18.29 -3.99 16.11
N TRP A 178 17.12 -3.47 15.76
CA TRP A 178 16.94 -2.57 14.61
C TRP A 178 17.72 -1.28 14.78
N ASP A 179 17.60 -0.61 15.94
CA ASP A 179 18.29 0.63 16.24
C ASP A 179 19.80 0.46 16.33
N ASP A 180 20.26 -0.64 16.93
CA ASP A 180 21.67 -0.96 16.99
C ASP A 180 22.30 -1.00 15.60
N TRP A 181 21.61 -1.59 14.63
CA TRP A 181 22.10 -1.64 13.26
C TRP A 181 21.87 -0.33 12.49
N MET A 182 20.65 0.17 12.47
CA MET A 182 20.27 1.27 11.59
C MET A 182 20.80 2.62 12.05
N VAL A 183 20.87 2.83 13.37
CA VAL A 183 21.30 4.09 13.97
C VAL A 183 22.77 4.05 14.35
N HIS A 184 23.18 2.96 15.00
CA HIS A 184 24.52 2.86 15.64
C HIS A 184 25.53 2.03 14.83
N GLY A 185 25.11 1.33 13.78
CA GLY A 185 25.99 0.53 12.94
C GLY A 185 26.50 -0.76 13.59
N ARG A 186 25.91 -1.16 14.72
CA ARG A 186 26.25 -2.42 15.40
C ARG A 186 25.55 -3.60 14.70
N ALA A 187 26.34 -4.47 14.11
CA ALA A 187 25.81 -5.60 13.35
C ALA A 187 24.97 -6.56 14.23
N PRO A 188 23.80 -7.02 13.78
CA PRO A 188 22.97 -7.95 14.52
C PRO A 188 23.66 -9.34 14.57
N THR A 189 23.79 -9.90 15.77
CA THR A 189 24.51 -11.17 16.03
C THR A 189 23.60 -12.31 16.46
N GLY A 190 22.27 -12.10 16.48
CA GLY A 190 21.29 -13.08 16.94
C GLY A 190 21.14 -14.30 16.03
N SER A 191 20.30 -15.24 16.46
CA SER A 191 19.90 -16.41 15.65
C SER A 191 19.14 -15.97 14.40
N GLU A 192 19.23 -16.75 13.32
CA GLU A 192 18.42 -16.60 12.12
C GLU A 192 17.22 -17.55 12.09
N ASN A 193 17.17 -18.48 13.07
CA ASN A 193 16.26 -19.61 13.09
C ASN A 193 15.06 -19.35 14.03
N CYS A 194 14.15 -18.48 13.60
CA CYS A 194 12.84 -18.33 14.23
C CYS A 194 11.77 -18.10 13.16
N ALA A 195 10.51 -18.30 13.53
CA ALA A 195 9.40 -17.91 12.66
C ALA A 195 9.43 -16.39 12.42
N ASN A 196 9.47 -15.98 11.15
CA ASN A 196 9.58 -14.59 10.78
C ASN A 196 8.60 -14.22 9.64
N PRO A 197 8.27 -12.93 9.48
CA PRO A 197 7.31 -12.46 8.49
C PRO A 197 7.95 -11.99 7.16
N LEU A 198 9.25 -12.15 6.96
CA LEU A 198 9.98 -11.47 5.88
C LEU A 198 9.43 -11.77 4.48
N GLU A 199 9.06 -13.04 4.22
CA GLU A 199 8.43 -13.40 2.95
C GLU A 199 7.04 -12.75 2.79
N ARG A 200 6.23 -12.72 3.86
CA ARG A 200 4.92 -12.04 3.84
C ARG A 200 5.09 -10.54 3.63
N ASN A 201 6.06 -9.92 4.27
CA ASN A 201 6.39 -8.52 4.10
C ASN A 201 6.83 -8.21 2.67
N SER A 202 7.66 -9.07 2.05
CA SER A 202 8.07 -8.91 0.65
C SER A 202 6.88 -9.02 -0.31
N LYS A 203 5.98 -9.99 -0.11
CA LYS A 203 4.74 -10.13 -0.89
C LYS A 203 3.81 -8.91 -0.68
N LEU A 204 3.71 -8.41 0.55
CA LEU A 204 2.94 -7.21 0.86
C LEU A 204 3.52 -5.97 0.15
N ALA A 205 4.84 -5.79 0.22
CA ALA A 205 5.55 -4.71 -0.45
C ALA A 205 5.30 -4.74 -1.98
N GLN A 206 5.43 -5.91 -2.60
CA GLN A 206 5.15 -6.10 -4.02
C GLN A 206 3.68 -5.74 -4.36
N LYS A 207 2.72 -6.21 -3.55
CA LYS A 207 1.29 -5.90 -3.72
C LYS A 207 1.00 -4.41 -3.63
N LEU A 208 1.78 -3.67 -2.83
CA LEU A 208 1.68 -2.22 -2.65
C LEU A 208 2.53 -1.42 -3.65
N GLY A 209 3.21 -2.08 -4.59
CA GLY A 209 4.09 -1.44 -5.56
C GLY A 209 5.33 -0.80 -4.93
N VAL A 210 5.82 -1.36 -3.82
CA VAL A 210 7.07 -0.91 -3.19
C VAL A 210 8.24 -1.52 -3.97
N ASN A 211 8.76 -0.75 -4.92
CA ASN A 211 9.86 -1.15 -5.83
C ASN A 211 11.23 -0.68 -5.34
N GLY A 212 11.29 -0.03 -4.18
CA GLY A 212 12.51 0.47 -3.55
C GLY A 212 12.29 0.90 -2.11
N THR A 213 13.36 0.99 -1.35
CA THR A 213 13.33 1.37 0.06
C THR A 213 14.12 2.66 0.31
N PRO A 214 13.68 3.45 1.30
CA PRO A 214 12.46 3.29 2.09
C PRO A 214 11.21 3.67 1.31
N ALA A 215 10.04 3.16 1.71
CA ALA A 215 8.75 3.70 1.31
C ALA A 215 7.94 4.02 2.57
N LEU A 216 7.30 5.20 2.60
CA LEU A 216 6.52 5.66 3.75
C LEU A 216 5.04 5.76 3.36
N TYR A 217 4.18 5.43 4.31
CA TYR A 217 2.74 5.59 4.21
C TYR A 217 2.20 6.27 5.46
N PHE A 218 1.24 7.16 5.27
CA PHE A 218 0.60 7.94 6.33
C PHE A 218 -0.89 7.58 6.41
N GLN A 219 -1.49 7.68 7.60
CA GLN A 219 -2.93 7.42 7.78
C GLN A 219 -3.83 8.27 6.88
N SER A 220 -3.34 9.41 6.43
CA SER A 220 -4.03 10.24 5.44
C SER A 220 -4.23 9.52 4.09
N GLY A 221 -3.54 8.40 3.84
CA GLY A 221 -3.44 7.74 2.55
C GLY A 221 -2.35 8.35 1.66
N GLU A 222 -1.52 9.23 2.20
CA GLU A 222 -0.34 9.74 1.49
C GLU A 222 0.74 8.66 1.44
N ARG A 223 1.39 8.51 0.27
CA ARG A 223 2.54 7.64 0.06
C ARG A 223 3.74 8.46 -0.39
N VAL A 224 4.89 8.17 0.17
CA VAL A 224 6.16 8.76 -0.23
C VAL A 224 7.13 7.65 -0.61
N PRO A 225 7.48 7.50 -1.90
CA PRO A 225 8.52 6.59 -2.35
C PRO A 225 9.90 7.23 -2.10
N GLY A 226 10.67 6.67 -1.15
CA GLY A 226 11.98 7.16 -0.80
C GLY A 226 12.05 7.89 0.54
N TYR A 227 13.23 8.42 0.84
CA TYR A 227 13.54 9.14 2.06
C TYR A 227 12.80 10.48 2.15
N MET A 228 12.34 10.81 3.36
CA MET A 228 11.75 12.10 3.68
C MET A 228 12.36 12.65 5.00
N PRO A 229 12.78 13.94 5.08
CA PRO A 229 13.28 14.52 6.31
C PRO A 229 12.17 14.75 7.33
N LEU A 230 12.56 14.81 8.62
CA LEU A 230 11.67 14.87 9.78
C LEU A 230 10.63 16.00 9.69
N ASP A 231 11.05 17.20 9.29
CA ASP A 231 10.15 18.36 9.19
C ASP A 231 9.01 18.16 8.18
N LYS A 232 9.24 17.39 7.13
CA LYS A 232 8.21 17.03 6.14
C LYS A 232 7.30 15.91 6.67
N ILE A 233 7.89 14.91 7.37
CA ILE A 233 7.11 13.85 8.03
C ILE A 233 6.15 14.47 9.05
N GLU A 234 6.62 15.40 9.88
CA GLU A 234 5.82 16.11 10.88
C GLU A 234 4.64 16.89 10.25
N LYS A 235 4.81 17.44 9.05
CA LYS A 235 3.74 18.13 8.31
C LYS A 235 2.64 17.19 7.84
N LEU A 236 3.00 15.97 7.44
CA LEU A 236 2.03 14.96 6.97
C LEU A 236 1.28 14.27 8.12
N LEU A 237 1.77 14.40 9.36
CA LEU A 237 1.17 13.85 10.56
C LEU A 237 0.26 14.84 11.32
N LYS A 238 0.09 16.04 10.82
CA LYS A 238 -0.87 17.03 11.37
C LYS A 238 -2.26 16.73 10.85
#